data_f9b72bca9bf3b2a02f7275db40663667
#
_entry.id   f9b72bca9bf3b2a02f7275db40663667
#
_cell.length_a   1.000
_cell.length_b   1.000
_cell.length_c   1.000
_cell.angle_alpha   90.00
_cell.angle_beta   90.00
_cell.angle_gamma   90.00
#
_symmetry.space_group_name_H-M   'P 1'
#
loop_
_entity.id
_entity.type
_entity.pdbx_description
1 polymer ?
#
loop_
_entity_poly.entity_id
_entity_poly.type
_entity_poly.pdbx_seq_one_letter_code
_entity_poly.pdbx_strand_id
1 'polypeptide(L)'
;NLGDACDPDIDGDAILNANDNCDKGAVNWDSSVWMNDRDGDGCRDADEDSDDDGDGVDDSIDTCSSVTHEHNWTSSPASDYDADGCKDASEDDDDDADTVPDTLDQCASNPSWKNWTSNANTDHDGDGCKDEGEDMDDDNDQRPDDEDSCQTGLTGWTSEVTFDFDLDGCRDSDEDLDDDDDLIPDVTDDCNPPGAIDWTSVSETDHDGDGCRDADEDSDDDNDGIPDVCT
;
A
#
# COMPACT_ATOMS: atom_id res chain seq x y z
N ASN A 1 45.03 38.39 18.98
CA ASN A 1 44.61 37.85 17.68
C ASN A 1 45.82 37.18 17.04
N LEU A 2 45.85 35.89 17.04
CA LEU A 2 46.68 35.08 16.15
C LEU A 2 46.18 35.37 14.73
N GLY A 3 47.05 35.51 13.75
CA GLY A 3 46.58 35.61 12.36
C GLY A 3 46.10 34.24 11.92
N ASP A 4 45.17 34.16 10.96
CA ASP A 4 44.46 32.95 10.50
C ASP A 4 45.37 31.73 10.32
N ALA A 5 46.59 31.90 9.88
CA ALA A 5 47.57 30.81 9.70
C ALA A 5 48.05 30.15 11.01
N CYS A 6 47.72 30.71 12.17
CA CYS A 6 48.12 30.20 13.48
C CYS A 6 46.92 30.10 14.45
N ASP A 7 45.74 30.43 13.99
CA ASP A 7 44.50 30.29 14.76
C ASP A 7 43.93 28.87 14.59
N PRO A 8 43.73 28.13 15.66
CA PRO A 8 43.17 26.78 15.55
C PRO A 8 41.65 26.76 15.39
N ASP A 9 40.97 27.91 15.48
CA ASP A 9 39.54 28.13 15.40
C ASP A 9 39.33 29.54 14.81
N ILE A 10 39.29 29.64 13.48
CA ILE A 10 39.42 30.89 12.73
C ILE A 10 38.17 31.76 12.84
N ASP A 11 37.00 31.19 12.80
CA ASP A 11 35.73 31.91 12.88
C ASP A 11 35.20 32.01 14.32
N GLY A 12 35.71 31.17 15.21
CA GLY A 12 35.44 31.27 16.64
C GLY A 12 34.12 30.68 17.08
N ASP A 13 33.67 29.64 16.42
CA ASP A 13 32.42 28.94 16.67
C ASP A 13 32.50 27.84 17.74
N ALA A 14 33.74 27.55 18.22
CA ALA A 14 34.12 26.54 19.18
C ALA A 14 34.43 25.15 18.59
N ILE A 15 34.44 24.96 17.28
CA ILE A 15 34.99 23.80 16.58
C ILE A 15 36.38 24.15 16.05
N LEU A 16 37.31 23.21 16.16
CA LEU A 16 38.65 23.42 15.64
C LEU A 16 38.67 23.22 14.11
N ASN A 17 39.36 24.11 13.38
CA ASN A 17 39.49 24.05 11.91
C ASN A 17 39.77 22.65 11.31
N ALA A 18 40.32 21.73 12.11
CA ALA A 18 40.61 20.39 11.64
C ALA A 18 39.42 19.46 11.63
N ASN A 19 38.34 19.85 12.29
CA ASN A 19 37.07 19.10 12.40
C ASN A 19 35.88 19.96 11.94
N ASP A 20 36.15 21.11 11.38
CA ASP A 20 35.21 22.12 10.96
C ASP A 20 35.16 22.18 9.44
N ASN A 21 33.99 21.86 8.88
CA ASN A 21 33.76 21.88 7.44
C ASN A 21 33.64 23.31 6.90
N CYS A 22 33.32 24.28 7.79
CA CYS A 22 33.19 25.71 7.49
C CYS A 22 34.22 26.58 8.16
N ASP A 23 35.48 26.19 8.24
CA ASP A 23 36.62 26.77 9.01
C ASP A 23 36.86 28.29 8.85
N LYS A 24 36.13 28.96 7.98
CA LYS A 24 36.14 30.41 7.71
C LYS A 24 34.74 30.96 7.51
N GLY A 25 33.80 30.32 8.15
CA GLY A 25 32.39 30.57 8.04
C GLY A 25 31.91 31.83 8.78
N ALA A 26 30.66 31.78 9.22
CA ALA A 26 30.02 32.84 9.97
C ALA A 26 30.68 33.00 11.34
N VAL A 27 30.83 34.21 11.79
CA VAL A 27 31.45 34.53 13.08
C VAL A 27 30.39 34.97 14.11
N ASN A 28 30.74 34.87 15.41
CA ASN A 28 29.90 35.28 16.54
C ASN A 28 28.65 34.38 16.76
N TRP A 29 28.79 33.11 16.52
CA TRP A 29 27.84 32.09 16.91
C TRP A 29 28.56 31.00 17.73
N ASP A 30 27.85 29.94 18.12
CA ASP A 30 28.39 28.89 18.99
C ASP A 30 27.80 27.55 18.57
N SER A 31 28.64 26.71 18.00
CA SER A 31 28.30 25.35 17.54
C SER A 31 27.88 24.42 18.69
N SER A 32 28.29 24.71 19.93
CA SER A 32 27.81 23.93 21.08
C SER A 32 26.30 24.10 21.37
N VAL A 33 25.67 25.05 20.72
CA VAL A 33 24.21 25.25 20.76
C VAL A 33 23.57 24.45 19.67
N TRP A 34 23.09 23.30 20.01
CA TRP A 34 22.47 22.30 19.11
C TRP A 34 21.52 22.87 18.03
N MET A 35 20.83 23.94 18.26
CA MET A 35 19.93 24.59 17.27
C MET A 35 20.68 25.40 16.21
N ASN A 36 22.00 25.52 16.28
CA ASN A 36 22.81 26.27 15.35
C ASN A 36 23.66 25.36 14.44
N ASP A 37 23.90 24.13 14.87
CA ASP A 37 24.77 23.15 14.25
C ASP A 37 24.32 21.78 14.76
N ARG A 38 23.43 21.15 14.01
CA ARG A 38 22.75 19.95 14.45
C ARG A 38 23.60 18.71 14.31
N ASP A 39 24.35 18.60 13.22
CA ASP A 39 25.23 17.46 12.97
C ASP A 39 26.63 17.64 13.63
N GLY A 40 26.96 18.85 14.05
CA GLY A 40 28.21 19.17 14.76
C GLY A 40 29.43 19.28 13.84
N ASP A 41 29.24 19.66 12.59
CA ASP A 41 30.28 19.72 11.57
C ASP A 41 30.98 21.09 11.49
N GLY A 42 30.46 22.12 12.21
CA GLY A 42 31.01 23.47 12.25
C GLY A 42 30.42 24.42 11.21
N CYS A 43 29.44 23.99 10.45
CA CYS A 43 28.66 24.86 9.59
C CYS A 43 27.39 25.31 10.31
N ARG A 44 26.98 26.55 10.11
CA ARG A 44 25.78 27.06 10.77
C ARG A 44 24.54 26.73 9.95
N ASP A 45 23.57 25.98 10.51
CA ASP A 45 22.31 25.57 9.89
C ASP A 45 21.55 26.73 9.21
N ALA A 46 21.65 27.92 9.73
CA ALA A 46 20.84 29.04 9.26
C ALA A 46 21.24 29.58 7.87
N ASP A 47 22.47 29.42 7.44
CA ASP A 47 22.97 30.04 6.22
C ASP A 47 24.29 29.47 5.63
N GLU A 48 24.92 28.50 6.27
CA GLU A 48 26.17 27.90 5.82
C GLU A 48 26.06 26.43 5.51
N ASP A 49 25.18 25.75 6.21
CA ASP A 49 24.88 24.34 5.99
C ASP A 49 23.75 24.17 4.93
N SER A 50 23.77 23.13 4.21
CA SER A 50 22.73 22.72 3.26
C SER A 50 22.19 21.32 3.53
N ASP A 51 22.68 20.69 4.62
CA ASP A 51 22.34 19.35 5.08
C ASP A 51 22.46 19.37 6.61
N ASP A 52 21.51 20.09 7.25
CA ASP A 52 21.55 20.50 8.67
C ASP A 52 21.76 19.35 9.67
N ASP A 53 21.38 18.12 9.33
CA ASP A 53 21.50 16.95 10.21
C ASP A 53 22.56 15.93 9.76
N GLY A 54 23.15 16.15 8.58
CA GLY A 54 24.27 15.39 8.07
C GLY A 54 23.93 13.99 7.58
N ASP A 55 22.68 13.76 7.18
CA ASP A 55 22.20 12.46 6.72
C ASP A 55 22.50 12.18 5.24
N GLY A 56 22.87 13.22 4.47
CA GLY A 56 23.22 13.16 3.06
C GLY A 56 22.08 13.60 2.14
N VAL A 57 20.97 14.10 2.66
CA VAL A 57 19.85 14.70 1.93
C VAL A 57 19.91 16.22 2.14
N ASP A 58 19.78 16.99 1.05
CA ASP A 58 19.85 18.46 1.12
C ASP A 58 18.56 19.02 1.74
N ASP A 59 18.65 19.99 2.67
CA ASP A 59 17.52 20.62 3.39
C ASP A 59 16.35 21.05 2.49
N SER A 60 16.64 21.31 1.23
CA SER A 60 15.60 21.76 0.29
C SER A 60 14.64 20.65 -0.13
N ILE A 61 15.00 19.40 0.12
CA ILE A 61 14.22 18.19 -0.18
C ILE A 61 14.04 17.30 1.04
N ASP A 62 14.79 17.56 2.10
CA ASP A 62 14.68 16.88 3.37
C ASP A 62 13.49 17.42 4.17
N THR A 63 12.53 16.53 4.47
CA THR A 63 11.34 16.88 5.25
C THR A 63 11.58 16.77 6.75
N CYS A 64 12.68 16.15 7.16
CA CYS A 64 13.09 15.92 8.54
C CYS A 64 14.34 16.70 8.99
N SER A 65 14.95 17.53 8.15
CA SER A 65 16.18 18.30 8.43
C SER A 65 16.18 19.05 9.78
N SER A 66 15.03 19.29 10.35
CA SER A 66 14.87 20.05 11.59
C SER A 66 14.48 19.22 12.82
N VAL A 67 14.25 17.93 12.69
CA VAL A 67 13.44 17.20 13.70
C VAL A 67 14.26 16.49 14.73
N THR A 68 15.53 16.06 14.48
CA THR A 68 16.03 15.17 15.43
C THR A 68 17.45 14.92 15.70
N HIS A 69 17.78 14.17 16.35
CA HIS A 69 18.64 13.54 17.38
C HIS A 69 19.43 12.33 16.84
N GLU A 70 19.30 11.98 15.59
CA GLU A 70 19.98 10.81 15.04
C GLU A 70 21.19 11.16 14.14
N HIS A 71 22.12 11.95 14.68
CA HIS A 71 23.33 12.42 13.99
C HIS A 71 24.29 11.36 13.46
N ASN A 72 23.93 10.12 13.38
CA ASN A 72 24.87 9.06 13.01
C ASN A 72 24.28 8.05 12.05
N TRP A 73 23.29 8.44 11.29
CA TRP A 73 22.80 7.64 10.18
C TRP A 73 23.00 8.39 8.85
N THR A 74 22.86 7.71 7.76
CA THR A 74 22.91 8.28 6.44
C THR A 74 21.74 7.71 5.67
N SER A 75 20.98 8.56 5.02
CA SER A 75 19.87 8.18 4.15
C SER A 75 20.32 7.13 3.13
N SER A 76 19.53 6.11 3.00
CA SER A 76 19.77 5.04 2.04
C SER A 76 18.47 4.32 1.69
N PRO A 77 18.33 3.71 0.50
CA PRO A 77 17.12 2.97 0.12
C PRO A 77 16.71 1.81 1.03
N ALA A 78 17.36 1.60 2.14
CA ALA A 78 17.04 0.59 3.15
C ALA A 78 16.64 1.19 4.50
N SER A 79 16.63 2.51 4.62
CA SER A 79 16.36 3.23 5.85
C SER A 79 15.65 4.58 5.64
N ASP A 80 15.39 4.91 4.40
CA ASP A 80 14.71 6.09 3.88
C ASP A 80 14.23 5.70 2.47
N TYR A 81 13.01 5.25 2.41
CA TYR A 81 12.46 4.55 1.25
C TYR A 81 12.13 5.47 0.11
N ASP A 82 11.49 6.59 0.42
CA ASP A 82 11.10 7.61 -0.55
C ASP A 82 12.20 8.61 -0.84
N ALA A 83 13.26 8.62 -0.01
CA ALA A 83 14.43 9.48 -0.09
C ALA A 83 14.11 10.95 0.23
N ASP A 84 13.29 11.18 1.23
CA ASP A 84 12.87 12.48 1.72
C ASP A 84 13.69 13.00 2.92
N GLY A 85 14.67 12.22 3.41
CA GLY A 85 15.54 12.55 4.53
C GLY A 85 14.99 12.11 5.89
N CYS A 86 13.82 11.52 5.95
CA CYS A 86 13.27 10.96 7.18
C CYS A 86 13.67 9.49 7.31
N LYS A 87 13.95 9.08 8.53
CA LYS A 87 14.30 7.68 8.80
C LYS A 87 13.06 6.84 9.06
N ASP A 88 12.75 5.88 8.18
CA ASP A 88 11.60 4.99 8.23
C ASP A 88 11.32 4.42 9.63
N ALA A 89 12.34 4.04 10.35
CA ALA A 89 12.18 3.36 11.64
C ALA A 89 11.73 4.28 12.79
N SER A 90 11.79 5.60 12.66
CA SER A 90 11.65 6.50 13.81
C SER A 90 11.13 7.91 13.51
N GLU A 91 11.21 8.38 12.31
CA GLU A 91 10.94 9.77 11.94
C GLU A 91 9.89 9.89 10.85
N ASP A 92 9.76 8.89 10.01
CA ASP A 92 8.75 8.80 8.99
C ASP A 92 7.50 8.08 9.50
N ASP A 93 6.35 8.56 9.12
CA ASP A 93 5.05 7.96 9.39
C ASP A 93 4.37 7.47 8.08
N ASP A 94 5.05 7.65 6.91
CA ASP A 94 4.57 7.32 5.55
C ASP A 94 5.79 6.99 4.67
N ASP A 95 6.42 5.84 4.94
CA ASP A 95 7.75 5.42 4.44
C ASP A 95 7.93 5.49 2.92
N ASP A 96 6.87 5.41 2.11
CA ASP A 96 6.94 5.45 0.64
C ASP A 96 6.28 6.69 0.01
N ALA A 97 5.74 7.57 0.85
CA ALA A 97 5.10 8.83 0.49
C ALA A 97 3.88 8.68 -0.44
N ASP A 98 3.13 7.60 -0.29
CA ASP A 98 1.92 7.34 -1.07
C ASP A 98 0.67 8.03 -0.52
N THR A 99 0.74 8.61 0.68
CA THR A 99 -0.29 9.28 1.47
C THR A 99 -1.14 8.37 2.37
N VAL A 100 -0.83 7.09 2.43
CA VAL A 100 -1.38 6.17 3.43
C VAL A 100 -0.33 5.99 4.53
N PRO A 101 -0.63 6.32 5.79
CA PRO A 101 0.36 6.16 6.86
C PRO A 101 0.70 4.69 7.10
N ASP A 102 1.97 4.37 7.43
CA ASP A 102 2.50 3.00 7.65
C ASP A 102 1.63 2.12 8.54
N THR A 103 0.92 2.73 9.48
CA THR A 103 0.02 2.00 10.39
C THR A 103 -1.24 1.47 9.73
N LEU A 104 -1.57 1.94 8.54
CA LEU A 104 -2.73 1.57 7.73
C LEU A 104 -2.31 0.97 6.39
N ASP A 105 -1.06 1.17 6.01
CA ASP A 105 -0.46 0.74 4.77
C ASP A 105 0.06 -0.71 4.89
N GLN A 106 -0.43 -1.59 4.04
CA GLN A 106 0.03 -2.97 3.96
C GLN A 106 1.30 -3.11 3.11
N CYS A 107 1.64 -2.10 2.33
CA CYS A 107 2.76 -2.06 1.39
C CYS A 107 3.81 -0.97 1.69
N ALA A 108 3.77 -0.34 2.85
CA ALA A 108 4.59 0.80 3.30
C ALA A 108 6.08 0.76 2.96
N SER A 109 6.61 -0.36 2.53
CA SER A 109 8.04 -0.56 2.32
C SER A 109 8.39 -1.20 0.97
N ASN A 110 7.61 -0.96 -0.09
CA ASN A 110 7.91 -1.50 -1.41
C ASN A 110 8.67 -0.51 -2.32
N PRO A 111 9.99 -0.72 -2.55
CA PRO A 111 10.84 0.22 -3.29
C PRO A 111 10.47 0.40 -4.76
N SER A 112 9.55 -0.39 -5.28
CA SER A 112 9.19 -0.33 -6.70
C SER A 112 8.18 0.77 -7.00
N TRP A 113 7.40 1.18 -6.00
CA TRP A 113 6.23 2.03 -6.19
C TRP A 113 6.26 3.37 -5.46
N LYS A 114 7.40 3.73 -4.88
CA LYS A 114 7.58 5.05 -4.26
C LYS A 114 7.23 6.20 -5.22
N ASN A 115 6.72 7.30 -4.68
CA ASN A 115 6.30 8.50 -5.41
C ASN A 115 5.06 8.30 -6.31
N TRP A 116 4.17 7.38 -5.98
CA TRP A 116 2.81 7.39 -6.47
C TRP A 116 1.90 7.95 -5.35
N THR A 117 0.65 8.10 -5.60
CA THR A 117 -0.31 8.55 -4.57
C THR A 117 -1.50 7.64 -4.60
N SER A 118 -1.79 7.02 -3.47
CA SER A 118 -2.96 6.20 -3.26
C SER A 118 -4.25 6.97 -3.56
N ASN A 119 -5.12 6.39 -4.30
CA ASN A 119 -6.47 6.89 -4.58
C ASN A 119 -7.35 5.78 -5.14
N ALA A 120 -8.66 5.92 -5.04
CA ALA A 120 -9.65 4.92 -5.44
C ALA A 120 -9.64 4.45 -6.91
N ASN A 121 -8.68 4.83 -7.74
CA ASN A 121 -8.47 4.28 -9.09
C ASN A 121 -7.16 3.50 -9.21
N THR A 122 -6.35 3.48 -8.19
CA THR A 122 -5.01 2.87 -8.19
C THR A 122 -4.72 2.12 -6.91
N ASP A 123 -5.66 2.15 -5.99
CA ASP A 123 -5.68 1.52 -4.68
C ASP A 123 -7.17 1.47 -4.31
N HIS A 124 -7.83 0.38 -4.69
CA HIS A 124 -9.28 0.30 -4.68
C HIS A 124 -9.84 0.21 -3.27
N ASP A 125 -9.21 -0.57 -2.42
CA ASP A 125 -9.63 -0.78 -1.02
C ASP A 125 -9.02 0.22 -0.04
N GLY A 126 -7.99 0.98 -0.46
CA GLY A 126 -7.36 2.03 0.33
C GLY A 126 -6.38 1.52 1.38
N ASP A 127 -5.73 0.40 1.12
CA ASP A 127 -4.80 -0.24 2.04
C ASP A 127 -3.32 0.15 1.84
N GLY A 128 -3.04 1.04 0.86
CA GLY A 128 -1.70 1.53 0.54
C GLY A 128 -0.96 0.69 -0.50
N CYS A 129 -1.54 -0.43 -0.92
CA CYS A 129 -0.97 -1.24 -2.00
C CYS A 129 -1.52 -0.78 -3.36
N LYS A 130 -0.68 -0.78 -4.37
CA LYS A 130 -1.10 -0.38 -5.71
C LYS A 130 -1.69 -1.56 -6.48
N ASP A 131 -2.97 -1.46 -6.92
CA ASP A 131 -3.67 -2.48 -7.69
C ASP A 131 -2.83 -3.02 -8.87
N GLU A 132 -2.06 -2.16 -9.56
CA GLU A 132 -1.22 -2.59 -10.68
C GLU A 132 0.09 -3.22 -10.19
N GLY A 133 0.04 -4.45 -9.73
CA GLY A 133 1.22 -5.32 -9.56
C GLY A 133 1.91 -5.28 -8.20
N GLU A 134 1.35 -4.63 -7.23
CA GLU A 134 1.75 -4.66 -5.82
C GLU A 134 0.70 -5.37 -5.00
N ASP A 135 -0.54 -5.00 -5.15
CA ASP A 135 -1.66 -5.71 -4.59
C ASP A 135 -1.93 -7.02 -5.34
N MET A 136 -2.45 -7.99 -4.69
CA MET A 136 -2.84 -9.28 -5.24
C MET A 136 -4.28 -9.66 -4.86
N ASP A 137 -4.99 -8.71 -4.22
CA ASP A 137 -6.37 -8.86 -3.73
C ASP A 137 -6.96 -7.43 -3.64
N ASP A 138 -7.19 -6.82 -4.82
CA ASP A 138 -7.47 -5.38 -5.02
C ASP A 138 -8.67 -4.83 -4.21
N ASP A 139 -9.60 -5.68 -3.75
CA ASP A 139 -10.76 -5.27 -2.93
C ASP A 139 -10.74 -5.85 -1.51
N ASN A 140 -9.72 -6.64 -1.19
CA ASN A 140 -9.44 -7.22 0.13
C ASN A 140 -10.58 -8.10 0.65
N ASP A 141 -11.19 -8.86 -0.24
CA ASP A 141 -12.25 -9.84 0.10
C ASP A 141 -11.70 -11.21 0.47
N GLN A 142 -10.38 -11.39 0.40
CA GLN A 142 -9.59 -12.61 0.62
C GLN A 142 -9.61 -13.58 -0.58
N ARG A 143 -10.04 -13.12 -1.74
CA ARG A 143 -9.90 -13.82 -3.00
C ARG A 143 -8.79 -13.15 -3.83
N PRO A 144 -7.70 -13.84 -4.18
CA PRO A 144 -6.66 -13.22 -5.01
C PRO A 144 -7.16 -12.88 -6.42
N ASP A 145 -6.71 -11.76 -6.99
CA ASP A 145 -7.12 -11.25 -8.31
C ASP A 145 -7.12 -12.28 -9.43
N ASP A 146 -6.20 -13.24 -9.40
CA ASP A 146 -6.10 -14.28 -10.42
C ASP A 146 -7.15 -15.41 -10.28
N GLU A 147 -7.88 -15.40 -9.17
CA GLU A 147 -9.00 -16.32 -8.87
C GLU A 147 -10.31 -15.56 -8.64
N ASP A 148 -10.32 -14.23 -8.82
CA ASP A 148 -11.43 -13.34 -8.55
C ASP A 148 -12.05 -12.79 -9.85
N SER A 149 -13.35 -13.01 -10.02
CA SER A 149 -14.13 -12.47 -11.14
C SER A 149 -14.51 -11.00 -10.94
N CYS A 150 -14.48 -10.51 -9.69
CA CYS A 150 -14.83 -9.16 -9.28
C CYS A 150 -13.65 -8.38 -8.66
N GLN A 151 -12.42 -8.53 -9.11
CA GLN A 151 -11.16 -8.01 -8.57
C GLN A 151 -11.20 -6.62 -7.93
N THR A 152 -12.01 -5.71 -8.43
CA THR A 152 -12.26 -4.38 -7.88
C THR A 152 -13.73 -4.25 -7.47
N GLY A 153 -14.21 -5.24 -6.79
CA GLY A 153 -15.57 -5.37 -6.30
C GLY A 153 -15.87 -4.52 -5.06
N LEU A 154 -16.76 -5.01 -4.24
CA LEU A 154 -17.13 -4.36 -2.98
C LEU A 154 -16.13 -4.66 -1.89
N THR A 155 -15.58 -3.62 -1.29
CA THR A 155 -14.65 -3.75 -0.17
C THR A 155 -15.35 -4.02 1.16
N GLY A 156 -14.62 -4.56 2.14
CA GLY A 156 -15.07 -4.68 3.53
C GLY A 156 -15.99 -5.86 3.82
N TRP A 157 -15.92 -6.88 3.01
CA TRP A 157 -16.56 -8.19 3.23
C TRP A 157 -15.51 -9.31 3.04
N THR A 158 -15.91 -10.55 3.08
CA THR A 158 -15.03 -11.69 2.85
C THR A 158 -15.76 -12.70 2.00
N SER A 159 -15.11 -13.18 0.94
CA SER A 159 -15.60 -14.26 0.08
C SER A 159 -15.67 -15.56 0.90
N GLU A 160 -16.87 -15.89 1.30
CA GLU A 160 -17.21 -17.13 2.01
C GLU A 160 -18.52 -17.68 1.42
N VAL A 161 -18.67 -18.99 1.34
CA VAL A 161 -19.86 -19.70 0.82
C VAL A 161 -21.24 -19.18 1.31
N THR A 162 -21.25 -18.29 2.30
CA THR A 162 -22.48 -17.67 2.83
C THR A 162 -22.87 -16.40 2.08
N PHE A 163 -21.92 -15.78 1.36
CA PHE A 163 -22.05 -14.51 0.68
C PHE A 163 -21.60 -14.55 -0.77
N ASP A 164 -20.90 -15.60 -1.13
CA ASP A 164 -20.27 -15.90 -2.40
C ASP A 164 -20.34 -17.43 -2.55
N PHE A 165 -21.37 -17.90 -3.21
CA PHE A 165 -21.75 -19.32 -3.15
C PHE A 165 -20.81 -20.21 -3.95
N ASP A 166 -20.36 -19.76 -5.12
CA ASP A 166 -19.43 -20.48 -5.99
C ASP A 166 -17.96 -20.14 -5.72
N LEU A 167 -17.72 -19.15 -4.86
CA LEU A 167 -16.40 -18.67 -4.46
C LEU A 167 -15.60 -18.06 -5.63
N ASP A 168 -16.23 -17.28 -6.47
CA ASP A 168 -15.58 -16.60 -7.58
C ASP A 168 -15.10 -15.17 -7.26
N GLY A 169 -15.37 -14.66 -6.03
CA GLY A 169 -14.98 -13.33 -5.55
C GLY A 169 -16.07 -12.27 -5.76
N CYS A 170 -17.19 -12.62 -6.38
CA CYS A 170 -18.33 -11.74 -6.51
C CYS A 170 -19.35 -12.01 -5.40
N ARG A 171 -19.93 -10.98 -4.82
CA ARG A 171 -20.91 -11.15 -3.74
C ARG A 171 -22.31 -11.38 -4.30
N ASP A 172 -22.96 -12.53 -3.99
CA ASP A 172 -24.28 -12.96 -4.47
C ASP A 172 -25.36 -11.87 -4.37
N SER A 173 -25.33 -11.02 -3.35
CA SER A 173 -26.44 -10.10 -3.09
C SER A 173 -26.50 -8.90 -4.03
N ASP A 174 -25.41 -8.52 -4.69
CA ASP A 174 -25.33 -7.25 -5.43
C ASP A 174 -24.21 -7.13 -6.48
N GLU A 175 -23.30 -8.09 -6.57
CA GLU A 175 -22.23 -8.10 -7.57
C GLU A 175 -22.36 -9.25 -8.54
N ASP A 176 -22.72 -10.42 -8.05
CA ASP A 176 -22.96 -11.60 -8.88
C ASP A 176 -24.34 -11.55 -9.55
N LEU A 177 -24.44 -12.14 -10.70
CA LEU A 177 -25.66 -12.27 -11.47
C LEU A 177 -25.97 -13.74 -11.85
N ASP A 178 -25.11 -14.64 -11.38
CA ASP A 178 -25.14 -16.09 -11.66
C ASP A 178 -24.43 -16.79 -10.49
N ASP A 179 -25.09 -16.77 -9.29
CA ASP A 179 -24.52 -17.12 -7.98
C ASP A 179 -23.91 -18.54 -7.90
N ASP A 180 -24.14 -19.43 -8.85
CA ASP A 180 -23.58 -20.81 -8.88
C ASP A 180 -22.75 -21.12 -10.12
N ASP A 181 -22.56 -20.11 -11.01
CA ASP A 181 -21.78 -20.15 -12.26
C ASP A 181 -22.18 -21.29 -13.24
N ASP A 182 -23.49 -21.57 -13.30
CA ASP A 182 -24.04 -22.58 -14.21
C ASP A 182 -24.35 -22.05 -15.63
N LEU A 183 -24.21 -20.72 -15.84
CA LEU A 183 -24.52 -19.92 -17.03
C LEU A 183 -26.01 -19.58 -17.21
N ILE A 184 -26.86 -19.83 -16.24
CA ILE A 184 -28.23 -19.34 -16.16
C ILE A 184 -28.27 -18.20 -15.14
N PRO A 185 -28.59 -16.96 -15.53
CA PRO A 185 -28.60 -15.86 -14.55
C PRO A 185 -29.66 -16.04 -13.47
N ASP A 186 -29.39 -15.64 -12.23
CA ASP A 186 -30.22 -15.72 -11.02
C ASP A 186 -31.70 -15.41 -11.25
N VAL A 187 -31.97 -14.42 -12.10
CA VAL A 187 -33.34 -13.95 -12.39
C VAL A 187 -34.18 -14.96 -13.20
N THR A 188 -33.54 -15.95 -13.77
CA THR A 188 -34.16 -17.00 -14.61
C THR A 188 -33.81 -18.40 -14.13
N ASP A 189 -32.97 -18.50 -13.15
CA ASP A 189 -32.59 -19.73 -12.49
C ASP A 189 -33.56 -20.05 -11.36
N ASP A 190 -34.24 -21.23 -11.47
CA ASP A 190 -35.18 -21.70 -10.46
C ASP A 190 -34.45 -22.41 -9.28
N CYS A 191 -33.15 -22.73 -9.43
CA CYS A 191 -32.32 -23.39 -8.42
C CYS A 191 -31.24 -22.48 -7.79
N ASN A 192 -31.28 -21.20 -7.98
CA ASN A 192 -30.34 -20.22 -7.42
C ASN A 192 -30.68 -19.75 -6.00
N PRO A 193 -29.67 -19.62 -5.10
CA PRO A 193 -29.02 -20.72 -4.43
C PRO A 193 -30.01 -21.49 -3.53
N PRO A 194 -29.79 -22.76 -3.24
CA PRO A 194 -28.61 -23.56 -3.43
C PRO A 194 -28.59 -24.36 -4.72
N GLY A 195 -27.89 -23.86 -5.75
CA GLY A 195 -27.59 -24.59 -6.96
C GLY A 195 -26.41 -25.55 -6.83
N ALA A 196 -26.15 -26.33 -7.86
CA ALA A 196 -24.97 -27.17 -7.91
C ALA A 196 -23.82 -26.42 -8.58
N ILE A 197 -22.79 -26.10 -7.83
CA ILE A 197 -21.56 -25.51 -8.37
C ILE A 197 -20.74 -26.50 -9.19
N ASP A 198 -19.79 -26.04 -9.99
CA ASP A 198 -18.88 -26.83 -10.82
C ASP A 198 -19.58 -27.59 -12.00
N TRP A 199 -20.68 -27.10 -12.52
CA TRP A 199 -21.32 -27.63 -13.69
C TRP A 199 -21.79 -26.51 -14.64
N THR A 200 -22.31 -26.85 -15.78
CA THR A 200 -22.82 -25.87 -16.72
C THR A 200 -24.16 -26.38 -17.25
N SER A 201 -25.19 -25.54 -17.21
CA SER A 201 -26.48 -25.82 -17.78
C SER A 201 -26.35 -26.02 -19.30
N VAL A 202 -26.68 -27.20 -19.75
CA VAL A 202 -26.77 -27.56 -21.17
C VAL A 202 -27.91 -28.56 -21.36
N SER A 203 -28.49 -28.62 -22.53
CA SER A 203 -29.66 -29.44 -22.83
C SER A 203 -29.54 -30.97 -22.58
N GLU A 204 -28.37 -31.44 -22.23
CA GLU A 204 -28.08 -32.81 -21.80
C GLU A 204 -28.12 -33.01 -20.30
N THR A 205 -28.06 -31.94 -19.52
CA THR A 205 -27.98 -31.93 -18.05
C THR A 205 -29.02 -31.03 -17.37
N ASP A 206 -29.69 -30.23 -18.18
CA ASP A 206 -30.79 -29.32 -17.85
C ASP A 206 -31.69 -29.29 -19.11
N HIS A 207 -32.76 -30.02 -19.06
CA HIS A 207 -33.55 -30.30 -20.29
C HIS A 207 -34.44 -29.12 -20.68
N ASP A 208 -34.99 -28.44 -19.73
CA ASP A 208 -35.89 -27.31 -19.95
C ASP A 208 -35.20 -25.94 -19.84
N GLY A 209 -33.95 -25.90 -19.33
CA GLY A 209 -33.11 -24.73 -19.28
C GLY A 209 -33.47 -23.76 -18.15
N ASP A 210 -33.89 -24.29 -17.02
CA ASP A 210 -34.34 -23.51 -15.87
C ASP A 210 -33.26 -23.31 -14.80
N GLY A 211 -32.03 -23.84 -15.03
CA GLY A 211 -30.87 -23.71 -14.10
C GLY A 211 -30.82 -24.84 -13.05
N CYS A 212 -31.75 -25.77 -13.08
CA CYS A 212 -31.74 -26.91 -12.19
C CYS A 212 -31.12 -28.13 -12.88
N ARG A 213 -30.19 -28.82 -12.24
CA ARG A 213 -29.58 -30.02 -12.83
C ARG A 213 -30.47 -31.23 -12.73
N ASP A 214 -30.90 -31.82 -13.90
CA ASP A 214 -31.78 -32.96 -14.00
C ASP A 214 -31.43 -34.16 -13.09
N ALA A 215 -30.16 -34.33 -12.78
CA ALA A 215 -29.65 -35.47 -12.06
C ALA A 215 -30.03 -35.54 -10.58
N ASP A 216 -30.17 -34.38 -9.93
CA ASP A 216 -30.30 -34.28 -8.46
C ASP A 216 -30.98 -33.00 -7.94
N GLU A 217 -31.20 -31.99 -8.75
CA GLU A 217 -31.83 -30.74 -8.35
C GLU A 217 -33.25 -30.60 -8.91
N ASP A 218 -33.42 -30.96 -10.16
CA ASP A 218 -34.73 -30.96 -10.79
C ASP A 218 -35.53 -32.22 -10.47
N SER A 219 -36.79 -32.08 -10.30
CA SER A 219 -37.76 -33.16 -10.09
C SER A 219 -38.77 -33.29 -11.23
N ASP A 220 -38.67 -32.44 -12.25
CA ASP A 220 -39.59 -32.37 -13.40
C ASP A 220 -38.83 -31.87 -14.64
N ASP A 221 -37.86 -32.68 -15.11
CA ASP A 221 -36.80 -32.34 -16.09
C ASP A 221 -37.31 -31.69 -17.40
N ASP A 222 -38.59 -31.70 -17.68
CA ASP A 222 -39.18 -31.06 -18.87
C ASP A 222 -40.23 -30.00 -18.55
N ASN A 223 -40.41 -29.70 -17.27
CA ASN A 223 -41.30 -28.66 -16.70
C ASN A 223 -42.76 -28.81 -17.20
N ASP A 224 -43.24 -30.09 -17.43
CA ASP A 224 -44.60 -30.36 -17.87
C ASP A 224 -45.62 -30.41 -16.73
N GLY A 225 -45.18 -30.30 -15.49
CA GLY A 225 -45.96 -30.35 -14.25
C GLY A 225 -46.17 -31.77 -13.72
N ILE A 226 -45.44 -32.75 -14.23
CA ILE A 226 -45.46 -34.17 -13.80
C ILE A 226 -44.06 -34.57 -13.33
N PRO A 227 -43.81 -34.70 -12.02
CA PRO A 227 -42.49 -35.04 -11.53
C PRO A 227 -41.91 -36.33 -12.13
N ASP A 228 -40.61 -36.30 -12.45
CA ASP A 228 -39.83 -37.44 -12.91
C ASP A 228 -39.65 -38.47 -11.81
N VAL A 229 -40.43 -39.46 -11.76
CA VAL A 229 -40.32 -40.56 -10.80
C VAL A 229 -39.37 -41.63 -11.32
N CYS A 230 -38.13 -41.65 -10.85
CA CYS A 230 -37.29 -42.85 -10.98
C CYS A 230 -37.88 -44.00 -10.16
N THR A 231 -38.51 -44.96 -10.82
CA THR A 231 -38.99 -46.23 -10.20
C THR A 231 -37.90 -47.29 -10.16
#